data_c95faddc40cd4a31f11f2bbcb6547548
#
_entry.id   c95faddc40cd4a31f11f2bbcb6547548
#
_cell.length_a   1.000
_cell.length_b   1.000
_cell.length_c   1.000
_cell.angle_alpha   90.00
_cell.angle_beta   90.00
_cell.angle_gamma   90.00
#
_symmetry.space_group_name_H-M   'P 1'
#
loop_
_entity.id
_entity.type
_entity.pdbx_description
1 polymer ?
#
loop_
_entity_poly.entity_id
_entity_poly.type
_entity_poly.pdbx_seq_one_letter_code
_entity_poly.pdbx_strand_id
1 'polypeptide(L)'
;MFYSNFAATWKQRASVLILLFGDKNGNLQVLLTTRSMQLRTHAGDVALPGGINPYPQVTDVVSGKANENEDVWTTARREAWEEIGLPENVPPPYTIEHLCRLRPHLSRHHLLVTPVVAYLSSTLPSTHDPNKLVPSLDTEVSSLFSLPFEQFLRCTGKEGGVKDWRHESRQIRWLGAQWIFHDFFATVTALVKPEALDIGEDPSPVPTELLARIWGLTARILVDACIVGYGRLPDFKHTTDVWDESMIEAMIKYDPSMGSIIGQRQEGNIHRQYKL
;
A
#
# COMPACT_ATOMS: atom_id res chain seq x y z
N MET A 1 -12.17 6.50 -17.79
CA MET A 1 -13.32 5.62 -17.94
C MET A 1 -12.95 4.14 -18.22
N PHE A 2 -11.75 3.85 -18.71
CA PHE A 2 -11.28 2.47 -19.00
C PHE A 2 -10.87 1.66 -17.75
N TYR A 3 -10.42 2.31 -16.69
CA TYR A 3 -9.87 1.65 -15.48
C TYR A 3 -10.87 0.87 -14.64
N SER A 4 -12.13 1.27 -14.60
CA SER A 4 -13.13 0.61 -13.75
C SER A 4 -13.46 -0.82 -14.19
N ASN A 5 -13.31 -1.12 -15.48
CA ASN A 5 -13.69 -2.43 -16.02
C ASN A 5 -12.58 -3.49 -15.88
N PHE A 6 -11.29 -3.10 -15.98
CA PHE A 6 -10.18 -4.03 -15.88
C PHE A 6 -9.93 -4.51 -14.45
N ALA A 7 -9.95 -3.57 -13.49
CA ALA A 7 -9.79 -3.94 -12.08
C ALA A 7 -10.90 -4.87 -11.59
N ALA A 8 -12.12 -4.75 -12.13
CA ALA A 8 -13.26 -5.60 -11.76
C ALA A 8 -13.11 -7.06 -12.21
N THR A 9 -12.30 -7.35 -13.23
CA THR A 9 -12.13 -8.71 -13.78
C THR A 9 -10.92 -9.46 -13.23
N TRP A 10 -10.01 -8.76 -12.50
CA TRP A 10 -8.81 -9.38 -11.94
C TRP A 10 -9.11 -10.19 -10.69
N LYS A 11 -8.69 -11.48 -10.66
CA LYS A 11 -9.07 -12.43 -9.59
C LYS A 11 -8.42 -12.15 -8.23
N GLN A 12 -7.19 -11.65 -8.23
CA GLN A 12 -6.45 -11.36 -7.01
C GLN A 12 -6.25 -9.85 -6.87
N ARG A 13 -7.04 -9.24 -6.00
CA ARG A 13 -7.03 -7.80 -5.76
C ARG A 13 -6.76 -7.50 -4.31
N ALA A 14 -6.13 -6.37 -4.07
CA ALA A 14 -5.90 -5.81 -2.75
C ALA A 14 -6.11 -4.30 -2.78
N SER A 15 -6.36 -3.74 -1.63
CA SER A 15 -6.40 -2.31 -1.44
C SER A 15 -5.48 -1.93 -0.29
N VAL A 16 -4.76 -0.82 -0.44
CA VAL A 16 -3.89 -0.27 0.61
C VAL A 16 -4.24 1.17 0.89
N LEU A 17 -4.12 1.57 2.15
CA LEU A 17 -4.43 2.92 2.61
C LEU A 17 -3.17 3.76 2.68
N ILE A 18 -3.12 4.85 1.91
CA ILE A 18 -2.16 5.93 2.08
C ILE A 18 -2.81 6.96 2.99
N LEU A 19 -2.62 6.81 4.30
CA LEU A 19 -3.14 7.74 5.27
C LEU A 19 -2.16 8.89 5.47
N LEU A 20 -2.57 10.07 5.02
CA LEU A 20 -1.81 11.31 5.14
C LEU A 20 -2.33 12.14 6.32
N PHE A 21 -1.42 12.85 6.98
CA PHE A 21 -1.75 13.80 8.05
C PHE A 21 -0.68 14.86 8.21
N GLY A 22 -1.01 16.01 8.79
CA GLY A 22 -0.04 17.05 9.10
C GLY A 22 0.68 16.79 10.41
N ASP A 23 2.00 16.95 10.45
CA ASP A 23 2.75 17.02 11.70
C ASP A 23 2.56 18.39 12.39
N LYS A 24 3.16 18.56 13.58
CA LYS A 24 3.10 19.84 14.33
C LYS A 24 3.72 21.05 13.60
N ASN A 25 4.52 20.80 12.55
CA ASN A 25 5.15 21.84 11.75
C ASN A 25 4.39 22.08 10.44
N GLY A 26 3.31 21.34 10.19
CA GLY A 26 2.52 21.40 8.96
C GLY A 26 3.08 20.55 7.81
N ASN A 27 4.11 19.74 8.05
CA ASN A 27 4.62 18.83 7.03
C ASN A 27 3.70 17.62 6.88
N LEU A 28 3.43 17.25 5.64
CA LEU A 28 2.60 16.09 5.34
C LEU A 28 3.37 14.80 5.63
N GLN A 29 2.78 13.95 6.48
CA GLN A 29 3.31 12.65 6.86
C GLN A 29 2.48 11.55 6.23
N VAL A 30 3.09 10.38 6.01
CA VAL A 30 2.40 9.14 5.64
C VAL A 30 2.59 8.09 6.71
N LEU A 31 1.51 7.39 7.05
CA LEU A 31 1.51 6.30 8.02
C LEU A 31 1.99 5.00 7.38
N LEU A 32 2.89 4.27 8.06
CA LEU A 32 3.50 3.03 7.60
C LEU A 32 3.52 2.00 8.73
N THR A 33 3.43 0.73 8.36
CA THR A 33 3.54 -0.41 9.26
C THR A 33 4.76 -1.25 8.94
N THR A 34 5.25 -2.02 9.92
CA THR A 34 6.18 -3.13 9.69
C THR A 34 5.43 -4.43 9.95
N ARG A 35 5.47 -5.33 8.99
CA ARG A 35 4.83 -6.64 9.11
C ARG A 35 5.52 -7.51 10.16
N SER A 36 4.73 -8.30 10.87
CA SER A 36 5.25 -9.20 11.91
C SER A 36 6.27 -10.20 11.35
N MET A 37 7.33 -10.46 12.12
CA MET A 37 8.34 -11.48 11.81
C MET A 37 7.79 -12.92 11.83
N GLN A 38 6.60 -13.12 12.39
CA GLN A 38 5.92 -14.42 12.47
C GLN A 38 5.16 -14.79 11.19
N LEU A 39 4.99 -13.84 10.27
CA LEU A 39 4.30 -14.08 9.01
C LEU A 39 5.14 -14.95 8.07
N ARG A 40 4.45 -15.79 7.29
CA ARG A 40 5.11 -16.69 6.32
C ARG A 40 5.66 -15.95 5.10
N THR A 41 5.08 -14.81 4.76
CA THR A 41 5.43 -14.00 3.59
C THR A 41 5.60 -12.56 3.99
N HIS A 42 6.64 -11.90 3.44
CA HIS A 42 6.91 -10.48 3.69
C HIS A 42 7.11 -10.14 5.18
N ALA A 43 7.68 -11.08 5.95
CA ALA A 43 8.00 -10.87 7.35
C ALA A 43 9.02 -9.73 7.49
N GLY A 44 8.75 -8.76 8.37
CA GLY A 44 9.62 -7.61 8.61
C GLY A 44 9.59 -6.54 7.50
N ASP A 45 8.82 -6.72 6.44
CA ASP A 45 8.71 -5.72 5.38
C ASP A 45 7.87 -4.53 5.84
N VAL A 46 8.29 -3.33 5.42
CA VAL A 46 7.47 -2.12 5.60
C VAL A 46 6.35 -2.11 4.56
N ALA A 47 5.14 -1.84 5.03
CA ALA A 47 3.93 -1.83 4.22
C ALA A 47 3.04 -0.61 4.51
N LEU A 48 2.14 -0.34 3.59
CA LEU A 48 0.95 0.47 3.84
C LEU A 48 -0.12 -0.45 4.46
N PRO A 49 -0.93 0.02 5.41
CA PRO A 49 -2.06 -0.75 5.92
C PRO A 49 -2.96 -1.20 4.76
N GLY A 50 -3.31 -2.47 4.73
CA GLY A 50 -4.14 -2.97 3.65
C GLY A 50 -4.00 -4.45 3.38
N GLY A 51 -4.94 -5.00 2.64
CA GLY A 51 -5.00 -6.43 2.39
C GLY A 51 -5.85 -6.81 1.19
N ILE A 52 -6.18 -8.08 1.13
CA ILE A 52 -6.91 -8.67 0.02
C ILE A 52 -8.35 -8.17 0.02
N ASN A 53 -8.76 -7.70 -1.14
CA ASN A 53 -10.16 -7.41 -1.37
C ASN A 53 -10.91 -8.74 -1.51
N PRO A 54 -11.81 -9.12 -0.59
CA PRO A 54 -12.63 -10.32 -0.69
C PRO A 54 -13.62 -10.16 -1.85
N TYR A 55 -13.26 -10.65 -2.95
CA TYR A 55 -13.80 -10.73 -4.26
C TYR A 55 -15.16 -10.63 -4.66
N PRO A 56 -15.61 -10.59 -5.90
CA PRO A 56 -16.72 -11.44 -6.28
C PRO A 56 -16.22 -12.74 -6.91
N GLN A 57 -16.57 -13.85 -6.34
CA GLN A 57 -16.68 -15.05 -7.12
C GLN A 57 -17.89 -14.89 -8.05
N VAL A 58 -17.66 -14.91 -9.36
CA VAL A 58 -18.66 -14.78 -10.40
C VAL A 58 -19.65 -15.98 -10.43
N THR A 59 -19.58 -16.86 -9.44
CA THR A 59 -20.36 -18.09 -9.42
C THR A 59 -21.76 -17.95 -8.82
N ASP A 60 -22.13 -16.81 -8.22
CA ASP A 60 -23.42 -16.68 -7.52
C ASP A 60 -24.47 -15.78 -8.22
N VAL A 61 -24.31 -15.53 -9.51
CA VAL A 61 -25.35 -14.85 -10.29
C VAL A 61 -26.66 -15.65 -10.31
N VAL A 62 -26.62 -16.94 -9.96
CA VAL A 62 -27.81 -17.84 -9.96
C VAL A 62 -28.64 -17.73 -8.68
N SER A 63 -28.06 -17.24 -7.56
CA SER A 63 -28.77 -17.20 -6.27
C SER A 63 -29.45 -15.88 -5.94
N GLY A 64 -29.29 -14.83 -6.77
CA GLY A 64 -29.94 -13.53 -6.54
C GLY A 64 -29.44 -12.79 -5.29
N LYS A 65 -28.47 -13.32 -4.57
CA LYS A 65 -27.74 -12.61 -3.52
C LYS A 65 -26.52 -11.96 -4.15
N ALA A 66 -26.68 -10.72 -4.60
CA ALA A 66 -25.54 -9.85 -4.83
C ALA A 66 -24.80 -9.73 -3.50
N ASN A 67 -23.70 -10.47 -3.35
CA ASN A 67 -22.71 -10.10 -2.36
C ASN A 67 -22.22 -8.73 -2.80
N GLU A 68 -22.54 -7.70 -2.01
CA GLU A 68 -22.09 -6.35 -2.24
C GLU A 68 -20.57 -6.42 -2.32
N ASN A 69 -20.03 -6.13 -3.51
CA ASN A 69 -18.60 -6.09 -3.72
C ASN A 69 -18.04 -5.02 -2.78
N GLU A 70 -17.29 -5.44 -1.78
CA GLU A 70 -16.56 -4.50 -0.96
C GLU A 70 -15.70 -3.63 -1.89
N ASP A 71 -15.90 -2.33 -1.90
CA ASP A 71 -15.13 -1.42 -2.74
C ASP A 71 -13.70 -1.25 -2.17
N VAL A 72 -12.82 -0.66 -2.96
CA VAL A 72 -11.40 -0.50 -2.57
C VAL A 72 -11.20 0.39 -1.36
N TRP A 73 -12.10 1.35 -1.12
CA TRP A 73 -12.10 2.22 0.05
C TRP A 73 -12.47 1.42 1.31
N THR A 74 -13.56 0.72 1.25
CA THR A 74 -14.06 -0.12 2.35
C THR A 74 -13.04 -1.19 2.74
N THR A 75 -12.44 -1.88 1.75
CA THR A 75 -11.36 -2.84 2.00
C THR A 75 -10.17 -2.18 2.71
N ALA A 76 -9.66 -1.07 2.20
CA ALA A 76 -8.50 -0.40 2.79
C ALA A 76 -8.77 0.08 4.24
N ARG A 77 -10.00 0.53 4.52
CA ARG A 77 -10.42 0.96 5.87
C ARG A 77 -10.61 -0.21 6.83
N ARG A 78 -11.23 -1.30 6.37
CA ARG A 78 -11.40 -2.52 7.16
C ARG A 78 -10.04 -3.10 7.55
N GLU A 79 -9.12 -3.26 6.59
CA GLU A 79 -7.77 -3.76 6.85
C GLU A 79 -6.99 -2.84 7.80
N ALA A 80 -7.12 -1.51 7.67
CA ALA A 80 -6.51 -0.56 8.59
C ALA A 80 -7.10 -0.67 10.02
N TRP A 81 -8.39 -0.99 10.14
CA TRP A 81 -8.99 -1.30 11.43
C TRP A 81 -8.43 -2.62 12.00
N GLU A 82 -8.37 -3.67 11.19
CA GLU A 82 -7.89 -4.99 11.60
C GLU A 82 -6.39 -4.95 11.98
N GLU A 83 -5.54 -4.32 11.17
CA GLU A 83 -4.08 -4.31 11.36
C GLU A 83 -3.61 -3.35 12.45
N ILE A 84 -4.18 -2.15 12.50
CA ILE A 84 -3.68 -1.05 13.36
C ILE A 84 -4.75 -0.44 14.27
N GLY A 85 -5.94 -1.00 14.31
CA GLY A 85 -7.04 -0.50 15.16
C GLY A 85 -7.57 0.89 14.76
N LEU A 86 -7.32 1.37 13.53
CA LEU A 86 -7.80 2.66 13.06
C LEU A 86 -9.34 2.63 12.90
N PRO A 87 -10.12 3.32 13.77
CA PRO A 87 -11.57 3.17 13.80
C PRO A 87 -12.23 3.47 12.45
N GLU A 88 -13.20 2.65 12.02
CA GLU A 88 -14.00 2.95 10.83
C GLU A 88 -14.73 4.28 11.00
N ASN A 89 -15.37 4.47 12.15
CA ASN A 89 -15.98 5.72 12.58
C ASN A 89 -15.03 6.44 13.53
N VAL A 90 -14.25 7.36 12.99
CA VAL A 90 -13.25 8.10 13.74
C VAL A 90 -13.93 9.06 14.71
N PRO A 91 -13.64 9.01 16.03
CA PRO A 91 -14.29 9.87 16.99
C PRO A 91 -13.80 11.33 16.87
N PRO A 92 -14.65 12.31 17.18
CA PRO A 92 -14.21 13.69 17.31
C PRO A 92 -13.04 13.79 18.32
N PRO A 93 -12.06 14.66 18.10
CA PRO A 93 -12.02 15.76 17.12
C PRO A 93 -11.45 15.37 15.74
N TYR A 94 -11.28 14.10 15.48
CA TYR A 94 -10.66 13.63 14.25
C TYR A 94 -11.65 13.39 13.12
N THR A 95 -11.17 13.50 11.89
CA THR A 95 -11.94 13.20 10.67
C THR A 95 -11.00 12.56 9.66
N ILE A 96 -11.45 11.51 8.97
CA ILE A 96 -10.75 10.92 7.83
C ILE A 96 -11.54 11.22 6.56
N GLU A 97 -10.91 11.95 5.66
CA GLU A 97 -11.46 12.31 4.37
C GLU A 97 -10.85 11.43 3.27
N HIS A 98 -11.71 10.77 2.48
CA HIS A 98 -11.29 10.06 1.29
C HIS A 98 -10.97 11.06 0.18
N LEU A 99 -9.72 11.16 -0.23
CA LEU A 99 -9.29 12.10 -1.25
C LEU A 99 -9.44 11.53 -2.67
N CYS A 100 -8.82 10.36 -2.91
CA CYS A 100 -8.87 9.70 -4.22
C CYS A 100 -8.39 8.26 -4.12
N ARG A 101 -8.57 7.53 -5.21
CA ARG A 101 -7.84 6.29 -5.48
C ARG A 101 -6.81 6.55 -6.59
N LEU A 102 -5.64 5.94 -6.44
CA LEU A 102 -4.61 5.97 -7.46
C LEU A 102 -4.78 4.80 -8.44
N ARG A 103 -3.95 4.81 -9.48
CA ARG A 103 -3.88 3.70 -10.44
C ARG A 103 -3.45 2.42 -9.75
N PRO A 104 -4.01 1.26 -10.14
CA PRO A 104 -3.58 -0.01 -9.61
C PRO A 104 -2.13 -0.32 -9.97
N HIS A 105 -1.45 -0.98 -9.06
CA HIS A 105 -0.09 -1.46 -9.22
C HIS A 105 -0.08 -2.98 -9.25
N LEU A 106 0.75 -3.55 -10.11
CA LEU A 106 0.92 -5.00 -10.19
C LEU A 106 2.06 -5.45 -9.27
N SER A 107 1.75 -6.34 -8.34
CA SER A 107 2.76 -6.98 -7.51
C SER A 107 3.51 -8.08 -8.28
N ARG A 108 4.69 -8.47 -7.78
CA ARG A 108 5.46 -9.57 -8.35
C ARG A 108 4.71 -10.91 -8.36
N HIS A 109 3.75 -11.07 -7.46
CA HIS A 109 2.90 -12.26 -7.36
C HIS A 109 1.55 -12.10 -8.06
N HIS A 110 1.48 -11.19 -9.04
CA HIS A 110 0.30 -10.92 -9.84
C HIS A 110 -0.93 -10.46 -9.03
N LEU A 111 -0.72 -9.86 -7.86
CA LEU A 111 -1.75 -9.21 -7.10
C LEU A 111 -1.94 -7.78 -7.62
N LEU A 112 -3.15 -7.42 -7.97
CA LEU A 112 -3.50 -6.05 -8.37
C LEU A 112 -3.82 -5.23 -7.12
N VAL A 113 -2.92 -4.32 -6.78
CA VAL A 113 -3.01 -3.49 -5.57
C VAL A 113 -3.47 -2.09 -5.92
N THR A 114 -4.62 -1.67 -5.39
CA THR A 114 -5.19 -0.34 -5.60
C THR A 114 -4.91 0.54 -4.37
N PRO A 115 -4.08 1.58 -4.49
CA PRO A 115 -3.88 2.52 -3.40
C PRO A 115 -5.07 3.49 -3.28
N VAL A 116 -5.51 3.71 -2.05
CA VAL A 116 -6.54 4.68 -1.69
C VAL A 116 -5.89 5.75 -0.81
N VAL A 117 -6.06 7.00 -1.15
CA VAL A 117 -5.49 8.14 -0.42
C VAL A 117 -6.55 8.77 0.47
N ALA A 118 -6.21 8.94 1.73
CA ALA A 118 -7.04 9.60 2.70
C ALA A 118 -6.26 10.62 3.52
N TYR A 119 -6.93 11.63 4.02
CA TYR A 119 -6.37 12.65 4.90
C TYR A 119 -7.01 12.60 6.27
N LEU A 120 -6.19 12.43 7.29
CA LEU A 120 -6.58 12.53 8.69
C LEU A 120 -6.38 13.97 9.15
N SER A 121 -7.47 14.62 9.53
CA SER A 121 -7.46 15.96 10.12
C SER A 121 -7.98 15.93 11.56
N SER A 122 -7.71 17.00 12.29
CA SER A 122 -8.27 17.23 13.62
C SER A 122 -8.64 18.69 13.77
N THR A 123 -9.76 18.94 14.43
CA THR A 123 -10.20 20.31 14.75
C THR A 123 -9.40 20.93 15.89
N LEU A 124 -8.60 20.14 16.62
CA LEU A 124 -7.74 20.61 17.71
C LEU A 124 -6.28 20.61 17.29
N PRO A 125 -5.59 21.76 17.33
CA PRO A 125 -4.20 21.90 16.85
C PRO A 125 -3.18 20.96 17.53
N SER A 126 -3.46 20.51 18.74
CA SER A 126 -2.55 19.67 19.54
C SER A 126 -2.70 18.16 19.30
N THR A 127 -3.57 17.73 18.38
CA THR A 127 -3.97 16.32 18.26
C THR A 127 -3.69 15.70 16.88
N HIS A 128 -2.78 16.28 16.09
CA HIS A 128 -2.43 15.73 14.76
C HIS A 128 -1.57 14.44 14.83
N ASP A 129 -1.56 13.76 15.96
CA ASP A 129 -0.82 12.53 16.14
C ASP A 129 -1.74 11.32 15.93
N PRO A 130 -1.61 10.59 14.80
CA PRO A 130 -2.43 9.40 14.54
C PRO A 130 -2.20 8.29 15.56
N ASN A 131 -1.05 8.27 16.24
CA ASN A 131 -0.76 7.31 17.30
C ASN A 131 -1.79 7.35 18.44
N LYS A 132 -2.49 8.48 18.60
CA LYS A 132 -3.59 8.61 19.59
C LYS A 132 -4.89 7.94 19.14
N LEU A 133 -5.01 7.64 17.83
CA LEU A 133 -6.17 6.97 17.26
C LEU A 133 -5.94 5.48 17.05
N VAL A 134 -4.70 5.01 17.20
CA VAL A 134 -4.32 3.63 16.98
C VAL A 134 -4.11 2.96 18.34
N PRO A 135 -5.15 2.32 18.90
CA PRO A 135 -5.10 1.79 20.26
C PRO A 135 -4.34 0.47 20.35
N SER A 136 -4.18 -0.26 19.25
CA SER A 136 -3.56 -1.59 19.27
C SER A 136 -2.96 -1.92 17.92
N LEU A 137 -1.91 -2.74 17.93
CA LEU A 137 -1.38 -3.40 16.75
C LEU A 137 -1.82 -4.85 16.79
N ASP A 138 -2.34 -5.37 15.67
CA ASP A 138 -2.66 -6.79 15.57
C ASP A 138 -1.38 -7.64 15.49
N THR A 139 -1.53 -8.95 15.56
CA THR A 139 -0.44 -9.94 15.47
C THR A 139 0.30 -9.90 14.13
N GLU A 140 -0.33 -9.39 13.09
CA GLU A 140 0.26 -9.21 11.76
C GLU A 140 1.19 -8.00 11.64
N VAL A 141 1.13 -7.06 12.60
CA VAL A 141 1.90 -5.80 12.60
C VAL A 141 2.81 -5.75 13.83
N SER A 142 4.12 -5.59 13.60
CA SER A 142 5.10 -5.46 14.67
C SER A 142 5.36 -4.01 15.08
N SER A 143 5.19 -3.06 14.17
CA SER A 143 5.41 -1.65 14.48
C SER A 143 4.63 -0.70 13.56
N LEU A 144 4.42 0.53 14.06
CA LEU A 144 3.77 1.62 13.35
C LEU A 144 4.64 2.88 13.44
N PHE A 145 4.81 3.58 12.33
CA PHE A 145 5.57 4.82 12.26
C PHE A 145 5.08 5.72 11.13
N SER A 146 5.60 6.93 11.07
CA SER A 146 5.35 7.84 9.96
C SER A 146 6.65 8.40 9.39
N LEU A 147 6.57 8.83 8.13
CA LEU A 147 7.64 9.52 7.43
C LEU A 147 7.07 10.73 6.68
N PRO A 148 7.88 11.81 6.53
CA PRO A 148 7.50 12.93 5.68
C PRO A 148 7.21 12.43 4.26
N PHE A 149 5.99 12.68 3.77
CA PHE A 149 5.52 12.13 2.50
C PHE A 149 6.37 12.61 1.32
N GLU A 150 6.75 13.90 1.30
CA GLU A 150 7.61 14.48 0.25
C GLU A 150 8.99 13.81 0.15
N GLN A 151 9.44 13.16 1.23
CA GLN A 151 10.77 12.56 1.29
C GLN A 151 10.94 11.45 0.23
N PHE A 152 9.87 10.79 -0.17
CA PHE A 152 9.90 9.76 -1.22
C PHE A 152 10.20 10.30 -2.63
N LEU A 153 10.31 11.61 -2.81
CA LEU A 153 10.81 12.22 -4.05
C LEU A 153 12.30 12.61 -3.98
N ARG A 154 12.99 12.35 -2.86
CA ARG A 154 14.36 12.83 -2.59
C ARG A 154 15.36 11.68 -2.44
N CYS A 155 16.56 11.88 -2.99
CA CYS A 155 17.68 10.94 -2.84
C CYS A 155 18.32 11.03 -1.45
N THR A 156 18.34 12.20 -0.84
CA THR A 156 19.06 12.48 0.41
C THR A 156 18.17 13.16 1.45
N GLY A 157 18.48 12.94 2.74
CA GLY A 157 17.73 13.49 3.86
C GLY A 157 18.04 14.94 4.25
N LYS A 158 18.91 15.65 3.51
CA LYS A 158 19.43 16.95 3.93
C LYS A 158 18.38 18.04 4.15
N GLU A 159 17.23 17.95 3.49
CA GLU A 159 16.18 18.97 3.58
C GLU A 159 14.91 18.52 4.32
N GLY A 160 14.77 17.23 4.65
CA GLY A 160 13.56 16.67 5.25
C GLY A 160 13.65 16.33 6.74
N GLY A 161 14.82 16.50 7.36
CA GLY A 161 15.01 16.18 8.79
C GLY A 161 14.89 14.69 9.15
N VAL A 162 14.82 13.79 8.15
CA VAL A 162 14.75 12.36 8.38
C VAL A 162 16.14 11.81 8.63
N LYS A 163 16.33 11.19 9.79
CA LYS A 163 17.59 10.61 10.20
C LYS A 163 17.96 9.43 9.30
N ASP A 164 19.23 9.40 8.86
CA ASP A 164 19.82 8.34 8.03
C ASP A 164 19.08 8.06 6.71
N TRP A 165 18.34 9.05 6.19
CA TRP A 165 17.65 8.89 4.92
C TRP A 165 18.62 8.66 3.77
N ARG A 166 18.41 7.58 3.04
CA ARG A 166 19.10 7.33 1.78
C ARG A 166 18.18 6.56 0.83
N HIS A 167 18.38 6.78 -0.44
CA HIS A 167 17.71 6.11 -1.53
C HIS A 167 18.70 5.33 -2.38
N GLU A 168 18.36 4.11 -2.71
CA GLU A 168 19.05 3.26 -3.65
C GLU A 168 18.07 2.80 -4.73
N SER A 169 18.54 2.64 -5.96
CA SER A 169 17.72 2.08 -7.03
C SER A 169 18.48 1.04 -7.81
N ARG A 170 17.74 0.02 -8.29
CA ARG A 170 18.29 -1.03 -9.14
C ARG A 170 17.34 -1.32 -10.30
N GLN A 171 17.91 -1.59 -11.46
CA GLN A 171 17.14 -2.05 -12.60
C GLN A 171 17.03 -3.57 -12.56
N ILE A 172 15.83 -4.06 -12.77
CA ILE A 172 15.55 -5.48 -12.92
C ILE A 172 14.77 -5.72 -14.21
N ARG A 173 14.89 -6.91 -14.77
CA ARG A 173 14.02 -7.35 -15.86
C ARG A 173 12.91 -8.23 -15.30
N TRP A 174 11.66 -7.83 -15.52
CA TRP A 174 10.49 -8.57 -15.07
C TRP A 174 9.42 -8.54 -16.15
N LEU A 175 8.83 -9.70 -16.46
CA LEU A 175 7.86 -9.89 -17.54
C LEU A 175 8.31 -9.28 -18.89
N GLY A 176 9.61 -9.40 -19.21
CA GLY A 176 10.18 -8.90 -20.46
C GLY A 176 10.50 -7.41 -20.50
N ALA A 177 10.04 -6.62 -19.52
CA ALA A 177 10.28 -5.18 -19.41
C ALA A 177 11.36 -4.85 -18.36
N GLN A 178 11.97 -3.66 -18.50
CA GLN A 178 12.88 -3.13 -17.50
C GLN A 178 12.11 -2.36 -16.45
N TRP A 179 12.36 -2.67 -15.18
CA TRP A 179 11.75 -2.04 -14.03
C TRP A 179 12.80 -1.40 -13.14
N ILE A 180 12.46 -0.27 -12.52
CA ILE A 180 13.29 0.37 -11.51
C ILE A 180 12.70 0.06 -10.15
N PHE A 181 13.48 -0.63 -9.33
CA PHE A 181 13.15 -0.90 -7.93
C PHE A 181 13.83 0.14 -7.06
N HIS A 182 13.08 0.66 -6.11
CA HIS A 182 13.54 1.64 -5.13
C HIS A 182 13.65 0.99 -3.76
N ASP A 183 14.70 1.33 -3.05
CA ASP A 183 14.94 1.01 -1.66
C ASP A 183 15.21 2.34 -0.94
N PHE A 184 14.37 2.69 0.03
CA PHE A 184 14.56 3.82 0.93
C PHE A 184 14.88 3.31 2.32
N PHE A 185 15.84 3.96 2.98
CA PHE A 185 16.24 3.64 4.34
C PHE A 185 16.10 4.88 5.21
N ALA A 186 15.63 4.69 6.42
CA ALA A 186 15.45 5.76 7.39
C ALA A 186 15.55 5.22 8.82
N THR A 187 16.15 5.97 9.72
CA THR A 187 15.97 5.73 11.16
C THR A 187 14.67 6.41 11.58
N VAL A 188 13.74 5.65 12.12
CA VAL A 188 12.41 6.09 12.51
C VAL A 188 12.14 5.82 13.98
N THR A 189 11.32 6.66 14.63
CA THR A 189 10.71 6.33 15.91
C THR A 189 9.38 5.66 15.64
N ALA A 190 9.31 4.36 15.90
CA ALA A 190 8.12 3.56 15.68
C ALA A 190 7.45 3.18 17.00
N LEU A 191 6.12 3.06 17.02
CA LEU A 191 5.40 2.35 18.04
C LEU A 191 5.58 0.86 17.82
N VAL A 192 6.23 0.17 18.74
CA VAL A 192 6.50 -1.27 18.66
C VAL A 192 5.68 -1.98 19.72
N LYS A 193 5.02 -3.06 19.31
CA LYS A 193 4.38 -3.97 20.26
C LYS A 193 5.49 -4.72 21.02
N PRO A 194 5.58 -4.60 22.34
CA PRO A 194 6.54 -5.37 23.12
C PRO A 194 6.23 -6.87 22.96
N GLU A 195 7.27 -7.70 22.99
CA GLU A 195 7.06 -9.15 23.08
C GLU A 195 6.24 -9.44 24.33
N ALA A 196 5.17 -10.22 24.18
CA ALA A 196 4.31 -10.59 25.29
C ALA A 196 5.13 -11.35 26.35
N LEU A 197 5.37 -10.70 27.46
CA LEU A 197 5.77 -11.41 28.67
C LEU A 197 4.54 -12.21 29.12
N ASP A 198 4.69 -13.46 29.52
CA ASP A 198 3.70 -14.48 29.89
C ASP A 198 2.68 -14.07 31.00
N ILE A 199 2.35 -12.80 31.12
CA ILE A 199 1.52 -12.20 32.19
C ILE A 199 0.11 -11.83 31.79
N GLY A 200 -0.39 -12.35 30.66
CA GLY A 200 -1.84 -12.33 30.36
C GLY A 200 -2.44 -10.99 29.93
N GLU A 201 -1.67 -9.91 29.86
CA GLU A 201 -2.11 -8.62 29.32
C GLU A 201 -1.35 -8.32 28.03
N ASP A 202 -2.06 -7.85 27.01
CA ASP A 202 -1.46 -7.40 25.75
C ASP A 202 -0.77 -6.06 25.99
N PRO A 203 0.58 -5.97 25.95
CA PRO A 203 1.27 -4.77 26.36
C PRO A 203 1.04 -3.65 25.34
N SER A 204 0.79 -2.44 25.84
CA SER A 204 0.66 -1.26 24.99
C SER A 204 1.93 -0.99 24.16
N PRO A 205 1.82 -0.59 22.88
CA PRO A 205 2.97 -0.26 22.05
C PRO A 205 3.84 0.84 22.64
N VAL A 206 5.16 0.70 22.54
CA VAL A 206 6.15 1.66 23.07
C VAL A 206 6.96 2.30 21.93
N PRO A 207 7.32 3.60 22.04
CA PRO A 207 8.20 4.26 21.09
C PRO A 207 9.59 3.61 21.07
N THR A 208 10.05 3.20 19.90
CA THR A 208 11.35 2.54 19.70
C THR A 208 12.02 3.07 18.44
N GLU A 209 13.33 3.36 18.52
CA GLU A 209 14.10 3.76 17.34
C GLU A 209 14.51 2.52 16.55
N LEU A 210 14.16 2.47 15.27
CA LEU A 210 14.48 1.38 14.34
C LEU A 210 14.98 1.90 13.01
N LEU A 211 15.76 1.06 12.31
CA LEU A 211 16.07 1.26 10.89
C LEU A 211 14.97 0.63 10.03
N ALA A 212 14.20 1.48 9.36
CA ALA A 212 13.18 1.07 8.40
C ALA A 212 13.77 0.96 6.99
N ARG A 213 13.35 -0.08 6.24
CA ARG A 213 13.61 -0.23 4.82
C ARG A 213 12.28 -0.26 4.08
N ILE A 214 12.02 0.76 3.29
CA ILE A 214 10.83 0.85 2.44
C ILE A 214 11.23 0.49 1.02
N TRP A 215 10.71 -0.60 0.48
CA TRP A 215 11.18 -1.12 -0.80
C TRP A 215 10.06 -1.74 -1.65
N GLY A 216 10.41 -2.10 -2.87
CA GLY A 216 9.56 -2.88 -3.76
C GLY A 216 8.26 -2.15 -4.12
N LEU A 217 7.12 -2.82 -3.96
CA LEU A 217 5.81 -2.29 -4.33
C LEU A 217 5.41 -1.10 -3.45
N THR A 218 5.66 -1.17 -2.14
CA THR A 218 5.37 -0.08 -1.19
C THR A 218 6.12 1.19 -1.58
N ALA A 219 7.42 1.11 -1.85
CA ALA A 219 8.23 2.23 -2.29
C ALA A 219 7.71 2.85 -3.59
N ARG A 220 7.35 2.00 -4.56
CA ARG A 220 6.83 2.43 -5.85
C ARG A 220 5.48 3.15 -5.72
N ILE A 221 4.54 2.59 -4.95
CA ILE A 221 3.25 3.22 -4.66
C ILE A 221 3.44 4.60 -4.03
N LEU A 222 4.36 4.72 -3.06
CA LEU A 222 4.63 5.99 -2.38
C LEU A 222 5.25 7.04 -3.31
N VAL A 223 6.19 6.65 -4.18
CA VAL A 223 6.76 7.56 -5.18
C VAL A 223 5.69 8.06 -6.14
N ASP A 224 4.87 7.15 -6.69
CA ASP A 224 3.78 7.53 -7.61
C ASP A 224 2.75 8.43 -6.93
N ALA A 225 2.39 8.13 -5.67
CA ALA A 225 1.50 8.96 -4.88
C ALA A 225 2.07 10.36 -4.62
N CYS A 226 3.37 10.46 -4.33
CA CYS A 226 4.05 11.74 -4.15
C CYS A 226 4.11 12.56 -5.45
N ILE A 227 4.37 11.91 -6.59
CA ILE A 227 4.35 12.59 -7.91
C ILE A 227 2.99 13.22 -8.15
N VAL A 228 1.91 12.49 -7.87
CA VAL A 228 0.53 13.00 -8.01
C VAL A 228 0.26 14.13 -7.01
N GLY A 229 0.62 13.93 -5.74
CA GLY A 229 0.32 14.89 -4.66
C GLY A 229 1.09 16.20 -4.76
N TYR A 230 2.36 16.15 -5.16
CA TYR A 230 3.22 17.33 -5.25
C TYR A 230 3.35 17.89 -6.68
N GLY A 231 2.84 17.19 -7.71
CA GLY A 231 2.92 17.62 -9.10
C GLY A 231 4.35 17.75 -9.64
N ARG A 232 5.32 17.05 -9.06
CA ARG A 232 6.72 17.09 -9.47
C ARG A 232 7.34 15.70 -9.53
N LEU A 233 8.38 15.55 -10.36
CA LEU A 233 9.14 14.32 -10.49
C LEU A 233 10.14 14.17 -9.31
N PRO A 234 10.55 12.93 -8.99
CA PRO A 234 11.60 12.68 -8.01
C PRO A 234 12.98 13.11 -8.50
N ASP A 235 13.92 13.28 -7.56
CA ASP A 235 15.31 13.62 -7.83
C ASP A 235 16.11 12.45 -8.44
N PHE A 236 15.46 11.32 -8.71
CA PHE A 236 16.04 10.10 -9.25
C PHE A 236 15.20 9.55 -10.42
N LYS A 237 15.81 8.65 -11.18
CA LYS A 237 15.09 7.98 -12.28
C LYS A 237 14.03 7.05 -11.73
N HIS A 238 12.77 7.28 -12.09
CA HIS A 238 11.63 6.48 -11.62
C HIS A 238 10.88 5.78 -12.76
N THR A 239 10.81 6.39 -13.93
CA THR A 239 10.04 5.84 -15.04
C THR A 239 10.62 4.53 -15.56
N THR A 240 9.74 3.59 -15.83
CA THR A 240 10.03 2.35 -16.57
C THR A 240 9.54 2.50 -18.02
N ASP A 241 10.07 1.67 -18.90
CA ASP A 241 9.66 1.64 -20.32
C ASP A 241 8.21 1.13 -20.48
N VAL A 242 7.68 0.47 -19.46
CA VAL A 242 6.33 -0.12 -19.45
C VAL A 242 5.59 0.28 -18.18
N TRP A 243 4.39 0.82 -18.34
CA TRP A 243 3.49 1.14 -17.24
C TRP A 243 2.75 -0.12 -16.78
N ASP A 244 2.39 -0.18 -15.50
CA ASP A 244 1.60 -1.28 -14.93
C ASP A 244 0.34 -1.58 -15.75
N GLU A 245 -0.31 -0.54 -16.27
CA GLU A 245 -1.50 -0.67 -17.09
C GLU A 245 -1.27 -1.48 -18.36
N SER A 246 -0.24 -1.13 -19.11
CA SER A 246 0.11 -1.86 -20.33
C SER A 246 0.48 -3.31 -20.05
N MET A 247 1.09 -3.55 -18.89
CA MET A 247 1.41 -4.91 -18.45
C MET A 247 0.15 -5.68 -18.03
N ILE A 248 -0.76 -5.04 -17.26
CA ILE A 248 -2.03 -5.61 -16.87
C ILE A 248 -2.87 -5.94 -18.11
N GLU A 249 -2.96 -5.02 -19.06
CA GLU A 249 -3.66 -5.23 -20.35
C GLU A 249 -3.05 -6.38 -21.13
N ALA A 250 -1.72 -6.44 -21.22
CA ALA A 250 -1.02 -7.53 -21.90
C ALA A 250 -1.29 -8.88 -21.21
N MET A 251 -1.24 -8.94 -19.90
CA MET A 251 -1.53 -10.16 -19.14
C MET A 251 -2.97 -10.61 -19.33
N ILE A 252 -3.96 -9.71 -19.26
CA ILE A 252 -5.36 -10.05 -19.51
C ILE A 252 -5.56 -10.59 -20.94
N LYS A 253 -4.86 -9.99 -21.91
CA LYS A 253 -4.98 -10.37 -23.32
C LYS A 253 -4.36 -11.73 -23.61
N TYR A 254 -3.23 -12.04 -22.97
CA TYR A 254 -2.42 -13.22 -23.29
C TYR A 254 -2.57 -14.37 -22.29
N ASP A 255 -3.07 -14.11 -21.09
CA ASP A 255 -3.44 -15.12 -20.10
C ASP A 255 -4.84 -14.83 -19.54
N PRO A 256 -5.89 -15.34 -20.23
CA PRO A 256 -7.27 -15.14 -19.79
C PRO A 256 -7.60 -15.71 -18.40
N SER A 257 -6.74 -16.59 -17.86
CA SER A 257 -6.91 -17.11 -16.49
C SER A 257 -6.67 -16.04 -15.42
N MET A 258 -5.93 -14.98 -15.75
CA MET A 258 -5.69 -13.83 -14.89
C MET A 258 -6.89 -12.89 -14.82
N GLY A 259 -7.71 -12.84 -15.87
CA GLY A 259 -8.95 -12.06 -15.92
C GLY A 259 -10.17 -12.95 -15.93
N SER A 260 -11.16 -12.68 -15.11
CA SER A 260 -12.35 -13.53 -14.99
C SER A 260 -13.42 -13.24 -16.02
N ILE A 261 -13.26 -12.76 -17.14
CA ILE A 261 -14.25 -12.70 -18.23
C ILE A 261 -13.68 -11.82 -19.36
N ILE A 262 -12.94 -12.42 -20.26
CA ILE A 262 -13.22 -12.17 -21.67
C ILE A 262 -13.59 -13.52 -22.20
N GLY A 263 -14.91 -13.71 -22.29
CA GLY A 263 -15.51 -14.90 -22.84
C GLY A 263 -14.94 -15.21 -24.21
N GLN A 264 -14.65 -16.47 -24.38
CA GLN A 264 -14.62 -17.20 -25.65
C GLN A 264 -14.24 -16.39 -26.88
N ARG A 265 -12.95 -16.41 -27.26
CA ARG A 265 -12.49 -16.57 -28.64
C ARG A 265 -11.04 -16.13 -28.78
N GLN A 266 -10.14 -17.07 -28.70
CA GLN A 266 -9.15 -17.40 -29.73
C GLN A 266 -8.17 -18.43 -29.13
N GLU A 267 -8.51 -19.70 -29.26
CA GLU A 267 -7.56 -20.79 -29.25
C GLU A 267 -6.70 -20.65 -30.48
N GLY A 268 -5.42 -20.57 -30.28
CA GLY A 268 -4.45 -20.67 -31.35
C GLY A 268 -3.22 -19.80 -31.18
N ASN A 269 -2.11 -20.40 -30.73
CA ASN A 269 -0.75 -19.93 -30.94
C ASN A 269 -0.09 -18.94 -29.96
N ILE A 270 -0.14 -19.18 -28.64
CA ILE A 270 0.64 -18.32 -27.72
C ILE A 270 1.60 -19.10 -26.79
N HIS A 271 1.70 -20.40 -26.89
CA HIS A 271 2.59 -21.20 -26.01
C HIS A 271 4.10 -21.08 -26.31
N ARG A 272 4.55 -20.19 -27.20
CA ARG A 272 5.97 -20.12 -27.63
C ARG A 272 6.77 -18.88 -27.21
N GLN A 273 6.20 -17.87 -26.57
CA GLN A 273 6.96 -16.63 -26.29
C GLN A 273 7.34 -16.36 -24.82
N TYR A 274 6.93 -17.19 -23.88
CA TYR A 274 7.28 -17.02 -22.46
C TYR A 274 7.99 -18.23 -21.85
N LYS A 275 8.93 -18.83 -22.58
CA LYS A 275 9.97 -19.65 -21.95
C LYS A 275 11.10 -18.74 -21.51
N LEU A 276 11.10 -18.38 -20.25
CA LEU A 276 12.26 -17.92 -19.49
C LEU A 276 12.50 -18.87 -18.35
#